data_0ed550634985abf5dd3152ca83bad994
#
_entry.id   0ed550634985abf5dd3152ca83bad994
#
_cell.length_a   1.000
_cell.length_b   1.000
_cell.length_c   1.000
_cell.angle_alpha   90.00
_cell.angle_beta   90.00
_cell.angle_gamma   90.00
#
_symmetry.space_group_name_H-M   'P 1'
#
loop_
_entity.id
_entity.type
_entity.pdbx_description
1 polymer ?
#
loop_
_entity_poly.entity_id
_entity_poly.type
_entity_poly.pdbx_seq_one_letter_code
_entity_poly.pdbx_strand_id
1 'polypeptide(L)'
;MKKICLILLALTGANLLSAQISAVTHELVSPSSLTWLTDSLKQVYRLSYPVSSVHHYTDQSGNYYCVFTESLDSVGQKSDSFHYRIRAVNLKLAENGQYSKVWDMNDYVLQRDQSENTIWFWKSYIAFEDIDKDGLADPLIVYGTTTNNGLKNGRVKCMIFYKGEKIGVRHQNGLQTAERNTTIDKSFYAMPAPVQLAVSQRMELWVKNQEAIFSTGWQKSMKSKRTYFDEKNQ
;
A
#
# COMPACT_ATOMS: atom_id res chain seq x y z
N MET A 1 35.41 -71.88 -11.19
CA MET A 1 35.89 -70.50 -11.03
C MET A 1 34.72 -69.53 -11.33
N LYS A 2 34.06 -68.98 -10.30
CA LYS A 2 32.93 -68.04 -10.46
C LYS A 2 33.48 -66.61 -10.39
N LYS A 3 33.31 -65.86 -11.48
CA LYS A 3 33.65 -64.47 -11.55
C LYS A 3 32.50 -63.63 -10.91
N ILE A 4 32.81 -62.93 -9.83
CA ILE A 4 31.87 -61.96 -9.18
C ILE A 4 32.11 -60.62 -9.89
N CYS A 5 31.07 -60.11 -10.57
CA CYS A 5 31.04 -58.72 -11.10
C CYS A 5 30.54 -57.78 -10.02
N LEU A 6 31.43 -56.94 -9.57
CA LEU A 6 31.08 -55.83 -8.63
C LEU A 6 30.53 -54.65 -9.44
N ILE A 7 29.24 -54.35 -9.29
CA ILE A 7 28.64 -53.15 -9.89
C ILE A 7 28.75 -52.00 -8.85
N LEU A 8 29.61 -51.03 -9.14
CA LEU A 8 29.69 -49.80 -8.39
C LEU A 8 28.51 -48.88 -8.78
N LEU A 9 27.55 -48.67 -7.90
CA LEU A 9 26.52 -47.68 -8.04
C LEU A 9 27.09 -46.34 -7.59
N ALA A 10 27.37 -45.43 -8.53
CA ALA A 10 27.69 -44.04 -8.24
C ALA A 10 26.40 -43.28 -7.91
N LEU A 11 26.16 -43.00 -6.62
CA LEU A 11 25.14 -42.05 -6.20
C LEU A 11 25.64 -40.62 -6.50
N THR A 12 25.17 -40.03 -7.59
CA THR A 12 25.29 -38.59 -7.82
C THR A 12 24.27 -37.89 -6.92
N GLY A 13 24.76 -37.39 -5.79
CA GLY A 13 23.95 -36.49 -4.92
C GLY A 13 23.67 -35.17 -5.65
N ALA A 14 22.45 -35.00 -6.13
CA ALA A 14 21.95 -33.71 -6.57
C ALA A 14 21.81 -32.81 -5.34
N ASN A 15 22.76 -31.91 -5.13
CA ASN A 15 22.61 -30.83 -4.20
C ASN A 15 21.50 -29.89 -4.72
N LEU A 16 20.28 -30.09 -4.23
CA LEU A 16 19.21 -29.10 -4.34
C LEU A 16 19.65 -27.90 -3.48
N LEU A 17 20.30 -26.91 -4.11
CA LEU A 17 20.36 -25.58 -3.53
C LEU A 17 18.90 -25.09 -3.42
N SER A 18 18.28 -25.27 -2.27
CA SER A 18 17.09 -24.50 -1.93
C SER A 18 17.56 -23.04 -1.79
N ALA A 19 17.28 -22.23 -2.80
CA ALA A 19 17.41 -20.79 -2.66
C ALA A 19 16.56 -20.40 -1.46
N GLN A 20 17.21 -19.98 -0.38
CA GLN A 20 16.54 -19.51 0.82
C GLN A 20 15.91 -18.17 0.42
N ILE A 21 14.59 -18.17 0.16
CA ILE A 21 13.84 -16.95 -0.13
C ILE A 21 14.02 -16.07 1.10
N SER A 22 14.71 -14.94 0.95
CA SER A 22 14.88 -13.97 2.03
C SER A 22 13.50 -13.44 2.38
N ALA A 23 13.10 -13.60 3.64
CA ALA A 23 11.81 -13.09 4.10
C ALA A 23 11.81 -11.56 3.99
N VAL A 24 10.71 -10.98 3.54
CA VAL A 24 10.50 -9.53 3.57
C VAL A 24 10.55 -9.06 5.01
N THR A 25 11.37 -8.05 5.29
CA THR A 25 11.43 -7.38 6.60
C THR A 25 10.83 -6.00 6.48
N HIS A 26 10.20 -5.51 7.55
CA HIS A 26 9.60 -4.19 7.60
C HIS A 26 9.71 -3.60 9.00
N GLU A 27 10.11 -2.32 9.06
CA GLU A 27 10.16 -1.55 10.31
C GLU A 27 9.79 -0.08 10.09
N LEU A 28 9.28 0.55 11.14
CA LEU A 28 9.07 2.00 11.18
C LEU A 28 10.37 2.68 11.62
N VAL A 29 10.89 3.57 10.80
CA VAL A 29 12.16 4.26 11.07
C VAL A 29 11.94 5.35 12.12
N SER A 30 12.79 5.33 13.18
CA SER A 30 12.77 6.39 14.19
C SER A 30 13.14 7.76 13.59
N PRO A 31 12.48 8.86 13.99
CA PRO A 31 12.84 10.20 13.53
C PRO A 31 14.33 10.55 13.75
N SER A 32 14.94 10.07 14.83
CA SER A 32 16.39 10.27 15.11
C SER A 32 17.31 9.58 14.12
N SER A 33 16.83 8.58 13.40
CA SER A 33 17.58 7.82 12.39
C SER A 33 17.42 8.37 10.96
N LEU A 34 16.71 9.49 10.78
CA LEU A 34 16.46 10.09 9.47
C LEU A 34 17.56 11.05 9.00
N THR A 35 18.77 10.96 9.55
CA THR A 35 19.92 11.81 9.19
C THR A 35 20.31 11.74 7.71
N TRP A 36 20.01 10.62 7.06
CA TRP A 36 20.24 10.42 5.63
C TRP A 36 19.25 11.22 4.75
N LEU A 37 18.05 11.56 5.26
CA LEU A 37 17.02 12.29 4.53
C LEU A 37 17.31 13.80 4.57
N THR A 38 18.39 14.20 3.93
CA THR A 38 18.83 15.59 3.84
C THR A 38 17.87 16.49 3.08
N ASP A 39 17.97 17.80 3.24
CA ASP A 39 17.13 18.75 2.51
C ASP A 39 17.37 18.69 0.99
N SER A 40 18.61 18.43 0.56
CA SER A 40 18.91 18.17 -0.86
C SER A 40 18.15 16.95 -1.38
N LEU A 41 18.11 15.86 -0.61
CA LEU A 41 17.40 14.65 -1.01
C LEU A 41 15.87 14.88 -1.05
N LYS A 42 15.34 15.60 -0.05
CA LYS A 42 13.93 16.04 -0.04
C LYS A 42 13.58 16.86 -1.28
N GLN A 43 14.45 17.79 -1.67
CA GLN A 43 14.26 18.61 -2.87
C GLN A 43 14.27 17.77 -4.14
N VAL A 44 15.23 16.85 -4.31
CA VAL A 44 15.32 15.95 -5.48
C VAL A 44 14.05 15.13 -5.64
N TYR A 45 13.50 14.59 -4.55
CA TYR A 45 12.30 13.74 -4.58
C TYR A 45 11.00 14.51 -4.32
N ARG A 46 11.06 15.85 -4.26
CA ARG A 46 9.90 16.75 -4.06
C ARG A 46 9.10 16.41 -2.79
N LEU A 47 9.81 16.11 -1.70
CA LEU A 47 9.24 15.88 -0.36
C LEU A 47 9.09 17.23 0.36
N SER A 48 8.17 18.08 -0.12
CA SER A 48 8.00 19.46 0.32
C SER A 48 7.14 19.61 1.59
N TYR A 49 6.52 18.54 2.05
CA TYR A 49 5.70 18.54 3.26
C TYR A 49 6.43 17.92 4.44
N PRO A 50 6.01 18.18 5.69
CA PRO A 50 6.52 17.49 6.86
C PRO A 50 6.44 15.98 6.70
N VAL A 51 7.50 15.28 7.13
CA VAL A 51 7.54 13.82 7.14
C VAL A 51 6.64 13.31 8.25
N SER A 52 5.64 12.51 7.90
CA SER A 52 4.69 11.91 8.85
C SER A 52 5.12 10.51 9.30
N SER A 53 5.81 9.77 8.44
CA SER A 53 6.47 8.49 8.76
C SER A 53 7.45 8.08 7.67
N VAL A 54 8.40 7.22 8.04
CA VAL A 54 9.30 6.53 7.09
C VAL A 54 9.28 5.05 7.43
N HIS A 55 9.06 4.22 6.43
CA HIS A 55 9.08 2.77 6.54
C HIS A 55 10.30 2.25 5.79
N HIS A 56 11.12 1.46 6.46
CA HIS A 56 12.22 0.70 5.87
C HIS A 56 11.74 -0.73 5.65
N TYR A 57 11.96 -1.27 4.47
CA TYR A 57 11.72 -2.68 4.20
C TYR A 57 12.78 -3.25 3.28
N THR A 58 12.99 -4.55 3.39
CA THR A 58 13.88 -5.32 2.51
C THR A 58 13.12 -6.47 1.88
N ASP A 59 13.45 -6.76 0.64
CA ASP A 59 13.00 -7.93 -0.09
C ASP A 59 14.13 -8.53 -0.92
N GLN A 60 13.87 -9.54 -1.74
CA GLN A 60 14.90 -10.15 -2.60
C GLN A 60 15.54 -9.17 -3.58
N SER A 61 14.87 -8.08 -3.91
CA SER A 61 15.34 -7.09 -4.88
C SER A 61 16.13 -5.95 -4.23
N GLY A 62 16.17 -5.83 -2.90
CA GLY A 62 17.03 -4.88 -2.19
C GLY A 62 16.43 -4.20 -0.97
N ASN A 63 16.99 -3.03 -0.65
CA ASN A 63 16.62 -2.20 0.51
C ASN A 63 15.82 -0.98 0.05
N TYR A 64 14.73 -0.69 0.76
CA TYR A 64 13.78 0.36 0.39
C TYR A 64 13.39 1.23 1.57
N TYR A 65 13.19 2.51 1.28
CA TYR A 65 12.68 3.50 2.23
C TYR A 65 11.44 4.18 1.63
N CYS A 66 10.28 3.95 2.21
CA CYS A 66 9.06 4.64 1.81
C CYS A 66 8.81 5.84 2.74
N VAL A 67 8.94 7.04 2.20
CA VAL A 67 8.79 8.30 2.93
C VAL A 67 7.39 8.84 2.71
N PHE A 68 6.62 9.01 3.79
CA PHE A 68 5.29 9.59 3.81
C PHE A 68 5.34 11.02 4.30
N THR A 69 4.70 11.93 3.58
CA THR A 69 4.63 13.34 3.93
C THR A 69 3.18 13.84 3.85
N GLU A 70 2.81 14.70 4.77
CA GLU A 70 1.49 15.32 4.88
C GLU A 70 1.66 16.82 5.02
N SER A 71 0.93 17.63 4.24
CA SER A 71 0.99 19.08 4.38
C SER A 71 0.42 19.50 5.75
N LEU A 72 0.94 20.58 6.33
CA LEU A 72 0.37 21.18 7.52
C LEU A 72 -0.23 22.52 7.11
N ASP A 73 -1.52 22.51 6.76
CA ASP A 73 -2.19 23.69 6.19
C ASP A 73 -2.88 24.53 7.24
N SER A 74 -3.43 23.89 8.29
CA SER A 74 -3.98 24.60 9.45
C SER A 74 -4.00 23.72 10.70
N VAL A 75 -4.14 24.37 11.86
CA VAL A 75 -4.30 23.71 13.14
C VAL A 75 -5.62 24.18 13.74
N GLY A 76 -6.52 23.23 14.01
CA GLY A 76 -7.81 23.51 14.63
C GLY A 76 -7.71 23.90 16.11
N GLN A 77 -8.81 24.36 16.69
CA GLN A 77 -8.86 24.78 18.11
C GLN A 77 -8.51 23.67 19.12
N LYS A 78 -8.69 22.41 18.74
CA LYS A 78 -8.34 21.22 19.55
C LYS A 78 -6.96 20.66 19.24
N SER A 79 -6.08 21.46 18.61
CA SER A 79 -4.77 21.03 18.11
C SER A 79 -4.83 19.95 17.02
N ASP A 80 -5.99 19.75 16.40
CA ASP A 80 -6.12 18.83 15.27
C ASP A 80 -5.42 19.46 14.05
N SER A 81 -4.55 18.70 13.42
CA SER A 81 -3.86 19.13 12.20
C SER A 81 -4.73 18.86 10.97
N PHE A 82 -4.85 19.85 10.10
CA PHE A 82 -5.52 19.69 8.81
C PHE A 82 -4.45 19.60 7.70
N HIS A 83 -4.57 18.57 6.87
CA HIS A 83 -3.66 18.28 5.78
C HIS A 83 -4.47 18.32 4.48
N TYR A 84 -4.08 19.19 3.55
CA TYR A 84 -4.78 19.30 2.26
C TYR A 84 -4.11 18.46 1.18
N ARG A 85 -2.88 18.01 1.43
CA ARG A 85 -2.09 17.23 0.48
C ARG A 85 -1.28 16.16 1.18
N ILE A 86 -1.16 15.02 0.52
CA ILE A 86 -0.28 13.94 0.94
C ILE A 86 0.64 13.54 -0.21
N ARG A 87 1.83 13.05 0.13
CA ARG A 87 2.75 12.45 -0.82
C ARG A 87 3.50 11.30 -0.18
N ALA A 88 3.66 10.21 -0.91
CA ALA A 88 4.58 9.14 -0.56
C ALA A 88 5.56 8.91 -1.70
N VAL A 89 6.82 8.64 -1.33
CA VAL A 89 7.89 8.30 -2.28
C VAL A 89 8.62 7.07 -1.77
N ASN A 90 8.71 6.06 -2.61
CA ASN A 90 9.49 4.86 -2.32
C ASN A 90 10.86 4.93 -2.99
N LEU A 91 11.89 4.84 -2.19
CA LEU A 91 13.28 4.95 -2.60
C LEU A 91 13.99 3.61 -2.41
N LYS A 92 14.73 3.16 -3.42
CA LYS A 92 15.64 2.02 -3.32
C LYS A 92 17.04 2.54 -2.96
N LEU A 93 17.65 1.96 -1.94
CA LEU A 93 19.05 2.22 -1.58
C LEU A 93 19.94 1.25 -2.36
N ALA A 94 20.84 1.79 -3.16
CA ALA A 94 21.86 1.03 -3.87
C ALA A 94 23.08 0.74 -2.96
N GLU A 95 23.90 -0.25 -3.31
CA GLU A 95 25.12 -0.62 -2.56
C GLU A 95 26.10 0.53 -2.42
N ASN A 96 26.15 1.45 -3.38
CA ASN A 96 27.00 2.64 -3.32
C ASN A 96 26.43 3.77 -2.44
N GLY A 97 25.34 3.52 -1.70
CA GLY A 97 24.69 4.48 -0.82
C GLY A 97 23.77 5.50 -1.53
N GLN A 98 23.57 5.38 -2.84
CA GLN A 98 22.69 6.27 -3.59
C GLN A 98 21.23 5.80 -3.52
N TYR A 99 20.33 6.77 -3.45
CA TYR A 99 18.90 6.52 -3.50
C TYR A 99 18.36 6.73 -4.91
N SER A 100 17.46 5.86 -5.34
CA SER A 100 16.72 5.99 -6.59
C SER A 100 15.21 5.83 -6.35
N LYS A 101 14.41 6.65 -7.00
CA LYS A 101 12.95 6.56 -6.87
C LYS A 101 12.43 5.33 -7.62
N VAL A 102 11.65 4.50 -6.92
CA VAL A 102 10.96 3.34 -7.49
C VAL A 102 9.56 3.72 -7.93
N TRP A 103 8.79 4.34 -7.02
CA TRP A 103 7.47 4.87 -7.30
C TRP A 103 7.17 6.07 -6.40
N ASP A 104 6.16 6.82 -6.78
CA ASP A 104 5.59 7.86 -5.94
C ASP A 104 4.08 7.96 -6.12
N MET A 105 3.44 8.57 -5.13
CA MET A 105 2.03 8.91 -5.17
C MET A 105 1.78 10.24 -4.46
N ASN A 106 0.74 10.91 -4.89
CA ASN A 106 0.20 12.10 -4.23
C ASN A 106 -1.31 12.13 -4.37
N ASP A 107 -1.95 12.78 -3.41
CA ASP A 107 -3.38 13.10 -3.46
C ASP A 107 -3.65 14.38 -2.66
N TYR A 108 -4.85 14.91 -2.79
CA TYR A 108 -5.27 16.15 -2.15
C TYR A 108 -6.77 16.16 -1.87
N VAL A 109 -7.21 17.04 -0.99
CA VAL A 109 -8.63 17.24 -0.67
C VAL A 109 -9.40 17.82 -1.84
N LEU A 110 -10.61 17.34 -2.07
CA LEU A 110 -11.54 17.84 -3.09
C LEU A 110 -12.48 18.86 -2.45
N GLN A 111 -12.14 20.14 -2.58
CA GLN A 111 -12.93 21.22 -1.97
C GLN A 111 -14.17 21.59 -2.76
N ARG A 112 -14.19 21.35 -4.08
CA ARG A 112 -15.27 21.83 -4.96
C ARG A 112 -16.56 21.01 -4.84
N ASP A 113 -16.43 19.67 -4.79
CA ASP A 113 -17.59 18.79 -4.93
C ASP A 113 -17.99 18.09 -3.62
N GLN A 114 -17.07 17.93 -2.67
CA GLN A 114 -17.28 17.11 -1.48
C GLN A 114 -16.93 17.81 -0.17
N SER A 115 -16.46 19.06 -0.23
CA SER A 115 -16.10 19.86 0.98
C SER A 115 -15.21 19.08 1.94
N GLU A 116 -14.18 18.38 1.41
CA GLU A 116 -13.25 17.63 2.23
C GLU A 116 -12.40 18.57 3.08
N ASN A 117 -12.23 18.22 4.34
CA ASN A 117 -11.53 19.03 5.32
C ASN A 117 -10.06 18.66 5.45
N THR A 118 -9.75 17.37 5.40
CA THR A 118 -8.38 16.89 5.57
C THR A 118 -8.20 15.53 4.89
N ILE A 119 -6.95 15.22 4.52
CA ILE A 119 -6.50 13.96 3.96
C ILE A 119 -5.27 13.49 4.73
N TRP A 120 -5.17 12.19 5.05
CA TRP A 120 -3.99 11.64 5.74
C TRP A 120 -3.81 10.16 5.45
N PHE A 121 -2.60 9.66 5.71
CA PHE A 121 -2.29 8.23 5.62
C PHE A 121 -2.83 7.47 6.84
N TRP A 122 -3.55 6.38 6.59
CA TRP A 122 -4.07 5.50 7.62
C TRP A 122 -3.02 4.46 8.01
N LYS A 123 -2.09 4.87 8.87
CA LYS A 123 -0.85 4.14 9.18
C LYS A 123 -1.07 2.69 9.64
N SER A 124 -2.17 2.41 10.35
CA SER A 124 -2.53 1.07 10.81
C SER A 124 -2.90 0.07 9.69
N TYR A 125 -3.17 0.57 8.49
CA TYR A 125 -3.52 -0.23 7.32
C TYR A 125 -2.41 -0.28 6.26
N ILE A 126 -1.32 0.43 6.48
CA ILE A 126 -0.15 0.40 5.59
C ILE A 126 0.63 -0.90 5.86
N ALA A 127 0.99 -1.60 4.80
CA ALA A 127 1.77 -2.83 4.89
C ALA A 127 2.84 -2.89 3.79
N PHE A 128 3.94 -3.58 4.13
CA PHE A 128 5.04 -3.91 3.23
C PHE A 128 5.34 -5.41 3.44
N GLU A 129 4.48 -6.26 2.91
CA GLU A 129 4.51 -7.71 3.10
C GLU A 129 4.67 -8.41 1.75
N ASP A 130 5.29 -9.58 1.74
CA ASP A 130 5.25 -10.51 0.61
C ASP A 130 3.97 -11.34 0.72
N ILE A 131 2.91 -10.86 0.09
CA ILE A 131 1.56 -11.44 0.24
C ILE A 131 1.39 -12.69 -0.61
N ASP A 132 1.97 -12.72 -1.81
CA ASP A 132 1.85 -13.85 -2.75
C ASP A 132 3.01 -14.85 -2.67
N LYS A 133 3.99 -14.60 -1.77
CA LYS A 133 5.14 -15.47 -1.49
C LYS A 133 6.12 -15.59 -2.66
N ASP A 134 6.27 -14.53 -3.44
CA ASP A 134 7.23 -14.47 -4.55
C ASP A 134 8.60 -13.88 -4.16
N GLY A 135 8.76 -13.46 -2.90
CA GLY A 135 9.99 -12.91 -2.34
C GLY A 135 10.11 -11.38 -2.50
N LEU A 136 9.12 -10.73 -3.07
CA LEU A 136 9.06 -9.29 -3.22
C LEU A 136 7.99 -8.70 -2.28
N ALA A 137 8.20 -7.47 -1.84
CA ALA A 137 7.18 -6.78 -1.07
C ALA A 137 6.04 -6.30 -1.98
N ASP A 138 4.80 -6.43 -1.48
CA ASP A 138 3.57 -5.92 -2.09
C ASP A 138 3.04 -4.73 -1.27
N PRO A 139 3.57 -3.50 -1.43
CA PRO A 139 3.15 -2.37 -0.61
C PRO A 139 1.66 -2.07 -0.78
N LEU A 140 0.93 -2.06 0.34
CA LEU A 140 -0.44 -1.60 0.44
C LEU A 140 -0.48 -0.28 1.19
N ILE A 141 -0.88 0.80 0.52
CA ILE A 141 -0.91 2.15 1.09
C ILE A 141 -2.35 2.61 1.19
N VAL A 142 -2.82 2.81 2.42
CA VAL A 142 -4.19 3.26 2.67
C VAL A 142 -4.19 4.70 3.14
N TYR A 143 -5.12 5.47 2.64
CA TYR A 143 -5.36 6.85 3.03
C TYR A 143 -6.81 7.26 2.80
N GLY A 144 -7.24 8.31 3.43
CA GLY A 144 -8.61 8.77 3.30
C GLY A 144 -8.78 10.23 3.69
N THR A 145 -10.00 10.71 3.52
CA THR A 145 -10.40 12.09 3.80
C THR A 145 -11.55 12.14 4.79
N THR A 146 -11.70 13.28 5.46
CA THR A 146 -12.93 13.62 6.17
C THR A 146 -13.59 14.85 5.56
N THR A 147 -14.87 14.98 5.84
CA THR A 147 -15.69 16.17 5.59
C THR A 147 -16.22 16.71 6.92
N ASN A 148 -17.11 17.70 6.90
CA ASN A 148 -17.87 18.17 8.09
C ASN A 148 -18.68 17.04 8.76
N ASN A 149 -18.98 15.95 8.02
CA ASN A 149 -19.66 14.77 8.54
C ASN A 149 -18.66 13.65 8.96
N GLY A 150 -17.39 14.00 9.15
CA GLY A 150 -16.33 13.07 9.47
C GLY A 150 -16.04 12.11 8.30
N LEU A 151 -15.75 10.86 8.62
CA LEU A 151 -15.48 9.81 7.62
C LEU A 151 -16.72 9.44 6.78
N LYS A 152 -17.93 9.71 7.26
CA LYS A 152 -19.19 9.26 6.64
C LYS A 152 -19.42 9.77 5.21
N ASN A 153 -18.77 10.87 4.82
CA ASN A 153 -18.80 11.42 3.46
C ASN A 153 -17.39 11.52 2.86
N GLY A 154 -16.36 11.03 3.56
CA GLY A 154 -15.00 11.04 3.07
C GLY A 154 -14.72 9.95 2.04
N ARG A 155 -13.55 10.03 1.43
CA ARG A 155 -13.02 8.98 0.54
C ARG A 155 -12.09 8.06 1.33
N VAL A 156 -12.03 6.81 0.89
CA VAL A 156 -11.02 5.85 1.30
C VAL A 156 -10.38 5.25 0.06
N LYS A 157 -9.04 5.19 0.04
CA LYS A 157 -8.29 4.59 -1.07
C LYS A 157 -7.24 3.62 -0.55
N CYS A 158 -7.13 2.47 -1.21
CA CYS A 158 -6.02 1.55 -1.10
C CYS A 158 -5.27 1.54 -2.42
N MET A 159 -4.00 1.91 -2.37
CA MET A 159 -3.08 1.83 -3.50
C MET A 159 -2.15 0.63 -3.27
N ILE A 160 -2.13 -0.27 -4.24
CA ILE A 160 -1.32 -1.47 -4.24
C ILE A 160 -0.18 -1.24 -5.25
N PHE A 161 1.07 -1.45 -4.81
CA PHE A 161 2.23 -1.40 -5.70
C PHE A 161 2.71 -2.84 -5.92
N TYR A 162 2.27 -3.42 -7.03
CA TYR A 162 2.52 -4.81 -7.37
C TYR A 162 3.34 -4.90 -8.67
N LYS A 163 4.55 -5.45 -8.60
CA LYS A 163 5.46 -5.65 -9.77
C LYS A 163 5.61 -4.41 -10.65
N GLY A 164 5.74 -3.26 -10.01
CA GLY A 164 5.93 -1.97 -10.68
C GLY A 164 4.64 -1.29 -11.16
N GLU A 165 3.49 -1.94 -11.06
CA GLU A 165 2.20 -1.31 -11.31
C GLU A 165 1.61 -0.68 -10.04
N LYS A 166 0.96 0.47 -10.19
CA LYS A 166 0.14 1.10 -9.17
C LYS A 166 -1.33 0.81 -9.44
N ILE A 167 -1.95 0.02 -8.59
CA ILE A 167 -3.33 -0.45 -8.73
C ILE A 167 -4.16 0.13 -7.59
N GLY A 168 -5.34 0.65 -7.88
CA GLY A 168 -6.16 1.33 -6.89
C GLY A 168 -7.52 0.70 -6.67
N VAL A 169 -7.91 0.63 -5.39
CA VAL A 169 -9.29 0.51 -4.93
C VAL A 169 -9.68 1.84 -4.30
N ARG A 170 -10.71 2.49 -4.81
CA ARG A 170 -11.16 3.83 -4.42
C ARG A 170 -12.62 3.77 -4.04
N HIS A 171 -12.92 4.22 -2.84
CA HIS A 171 -14.27 4.22 -2.32
C HIS A 171 -14.67 5.63 -1.88
N GLN A 172 -15.87 6.02 -2.24
CA GLN A 172 -16.57 7.19 -1.73
C GLN A 172 -17.62 6.77 -0.73
N ASN A 173 -17.46 7.20 0.54
CA ASN A 173 -18.52 7.11 1.53
C ASN A 173 -19.65 8.13 1.21
N GLY A 174 -20.84 7.88 1.73
CA GLY A 174 -21.97 8.80 1.63
C GLY A 174 -22.98 8.56 2.71
N LEU A 175 -23.58 9.64 3.24
CA LEU A 175 -24.72 9.55 4.17
C LEU A 175 -25.92 8.94 3.45
N GLN A 176 -26.13 9.35 2.20
CA GLN A 176 -27.14 8.77 1.34
C GLN A 176 -26.56 7.61 0.53
N THR A 177 -27.35 6.57 0.32
CA THR A 177 -26.92 5.39 -0.43
C THR A 177 -26.47 5.73 -1.86
N ALA A 178 -27.15 6.70 -2.50
CA ALA A 178 -26.82 7.15 -3.86
C ALA A 178 -25.45 7.82 -4.01
N GLU A 179 -24.83 8.24 -2.90
CA GLU A 179 -23.50 8.87 -2.90
C GLU A 179 -22.36 7.83 -2.87
N ARG A 180 -22.66 6.61 -2.42
CA ARG A 180 -21.68 5.55 -2.18
C ARG A 180 -21.32 4.88 -3.47
N ASN A 181 -20.03 4.85 -3.78
CA ASN A 181 -19.54 4.11 -4.94
C ASN A 181 -18.11 3.61 -4.71
N THR A 182 -17.75 2.56 -5.44
CA THR A 182 -16.41 1.99 -5.41
C THR A 182 -15.93 1.81 -6.84
N THR A 183 -14.70 2.24 -7.10
CA THR A 183 -13.98 2.01 -8.35
C THR A 183 -12.74 1.17 -8.08
N ILE A 184 -12.56 0.12 -8.88
CA ILE A 184 -11.42 -0.80 -8.80
C ILE A 184 -10.73 -0.83 -10.16
N ASP A 185 -9.42 -0.64 -10.17
CA ASP A 185 -8.65 -0.76 -11.40
C ASP A 185 -8.75 -2.20 -11.95
N LYS A 186 -8.91 -2.35 -13.27
CA LYS A 186 -9.13 -3.66 -13.88
C LYS A 186 -7.99 -4.64 -13.60
N SER A 187 -6.75 -4.14 -13.51
CA SER A 187 -5.55 -4.93 -13.21
C SER A 187 -5.60 -5.56 -11.81
N PHE A 188 -6.40 -5.03 -10.87
CA PHE A 188 -6.64 -5.67 -9.56
C PHE A 188 -7.07 -7.13 -9.70
N TYR A 189 -7.96 -7.42 -10.64
CA TYR A 189 -8.49 -8.77 -10.85
C TYR A 189 -7.55 -9.71 -11.61
N ALA A 190 -6.42 -9.20 -12.08
CA ALA A 190 -5.34 -10.00 -12.65
C ALA A 190 -4.26 -10.36 -11.62
N MET A 191 -4.28 -9.72 -10.44
CA MET A 191 -3.32 -10.04 -9.36
C MET A 191 -3.57 -11.44 -8.78
N PRO A 192 -2.56 -12.03 -8.10
CA PRO A 192 -2.73 -13.29 -7.37
C PRO A 192 -3.86 -13.23 -6.35
N ALA A 193 -4.54 -14.36 -6.15
CA ALA A 193 -5.67 -14.44 -5.22
C ALA A 193 -5.32 -14.02 -3.78
N PRO A 194 -4.13 -14.32 -3.21
CA PRO A 194 -3.75 -13.83 -1.89
C PRO A 194 -3.75 -12.30 -1.78
N VAL A 195 -3.26 -11.59 -2.81
CA VAL A 195 -3.23 -10.11 -2.82
C VAL A 195 -4.65 -9.54 -2.88
N GLN A 196 -5.51 -10.09 -3.76
CA GLN A 196 -6.92 -9.70 -3.83
C GLN A 196 -7.64 -9.94 -2.48
N LEU A 197 -7.36 -11.08 -1.83
CA LEU A 197 -7.94 -11.42 -0.52
C LEU A 197 -7.46 -10.44 0.56
N ALA A 198 -6.18 -10.11 0.61
CA ALA A 198 -5.63 -9.17 1.59
C ALA A 198 -6.28 -7.78 1.50
N VAL A 199 -6.56 -7.30 0.29
CA VAL A 199 -7.29 -6.04 0.08
C VAL A 199 -8.75 -6.16 0.52
N SER A 200 -9.43 -7.25 0.16
CA SER A 200 -10.83 -7.49 0.57
C SER A 200 -10.98 -7.54 2.10
N GLN A 201 -10.04 -8.17 2.79
CA GLN A 201 -10.00 -8.21 4.25
C GLN A 201 -9.82 -6.81 4.87
N ARG A 202 -9.00 -5.94 4.26
CA ARG A 202 -8.87 -4.55 4.72
C ARG A 202 -10.18 -3.78 4.53
N MET A 203 -10.86 -3.98 3.40
CA MET A 203 -12.18 -3.37 3.19
C MET A 203 -13.20 -3.84 4.23
N GLU A 204 -13.19 -5.11 4.64
CA GLU A 204 -14.03 -5.63 5.72
C GLU A 204 -13.68 -4.99 7.08
N LEU A 205 -12.39 -4.77 7.35
CA LEU A 205 -11.95 -4.06 8.55
C LEU A 205 -12.42 -2.60 8.57
N TRP A 206 -12.39 -1.90 7.44
CA TRP A 206 -12.92 -0.52 7.36
C TRP A 206 -14.41 -0.47 7.68
N VAL A 207 -15.19 -1.45 7.19
CA VAL A 207 -16.63 -1.56 7.55
C VAL A 207 -16.79 -1.82 9.05
N LYS A 208 -16.04 -2.79 9.59
CA LYS A 208 -16.08 -3.15 11.01
C LYS A 208 -15.74 -1.96 11.92
N ASN A 209 -14.76 -1.16 11.51
CA ASN A 209 -14.29 0.01 12.25
C ASN A 209 -15.11 1.29 11.95
N GLN A 210 -16.18 1.18 11.15
CA GLN A 210 -17.04 2.30 10.73
C GLN A 210 -16.29 3.39 9.95
N GLU A 211 -15.23 3.02 9.23
CA GLU A 211 -14.39 3.89 8.41
C GLU A 211 -14.87 3.93 6.96
N ALA A 212 -15.57 2.88 6.51
CA ALA A 212 -16.21 2.83 5.19
C ALA A 212 -17.62 2.27 5.26
N ILE A 213 -18.47 2.76 4.34
CA ILE A 213 -19.88 2.35 4.18
C ILE A 213 -20.05 1.95 2.72
N PHE A 214 -19.74 0.70 2.38
CA PHE A 214 -19.90 0.18 1.03
C PHE A 214 -21.36 -0.02 0.67
N SER A 215 -21.64 -0.09 -0.64
CA SER A 215 -22.95 -0.50 -1.16
C SER A 215 -23.29 -1.92 -0.74
N THR A 216 -24.59 -2.21 -0.61
CA THR A 216 -25.08 -3.55 -0.31
C THR A 216 -24.55 -4.56 -1.33
N GLY A 217 -24.04 -5.69 -0.89
CA GLY A 217 -23.53 -6.74 -1.80
C GLY A 217 -22.17 -6.43 -2.47
N TRP A 218 -21.39 -5.48 -1.98
CA TRP A 218 -20.09 -5.13 -2.53
C TRP A 218 -19.12 -6.33 -2.69
N GLN A 219 -19.14 -7.30 -1.76
CA GLN A 219 -18.33 -8.52 -1.88
C GLN A 219 -18.71 -9.34 -3.13
N LYS A 220 -20.01 -9.42 -3.45
CA LYS A 220 -20.51 -10.09 -4.66
C LYS A 220 -20.02 -9.34 -5.91
N SER A 221 -20.06 -8.02 -5.89
CA SER A 221 -19.55 -7.17 -6.99
C SER A 221 -18.06 -7.40 -7.24
N MET A 222 -17.24 -7.44 -6.18
CA MET A 222 -15.81 -7.77 -6.28
C MET A 222 -15.60 -9.20 -6.80
N LYS A 223 -16.33 -10.17 -6.27
CA LYS A 223 -16.27 -11.58 -6.75
C LYS A 223 -16.65 -11.70 -8.22
N SER A 224 -17.57 -10.87 -8.70
CA SER A 224 -17.95 -10.78 -10.11
C SER A 224 -17.01 -9.91 -10.95
N LYS A 225 -15.86 -9.47 -10.38
CA LYS A 225 -14.81 -8.67 -11.03
C LYS A 225 -15.33 -7.35 -11.60
N ARG A 226 -16.29 -6.73 -10.93
CA ARG A 226 -16.77 -5.40 -11.34
C ARG A 226 -15.73 -4.33 -11.01
N THR A 227 -15.47 -3.44 -11.94
CA THR A 227 -14.55 -2.31 -11.79
C THR A 227 -15.22 -1.05 -11.24
N TYR A 228 -16.55 -1.04 -11.24
CA TYR A 228 -17.39 -0.01 -10.63
C TYR A 228 -18.64 -0.64 -10.05
N PHE A 229 -19.02 -0.23 -8.85
CA PHE A 229 -20.29 -0.60 -8.23
C PHE A 229 -20.75 0.47 -7.23
N ASP A 230 -22.06 0.61 -7.16
CA ASP A 230 -22.82 1.47 -6.26
C ASP A 230 -24.08 0.73 -5.80
N GLU A 231 -25.04 1.42 -5.14
CA GLU A 231 -26.29 0.77 -4.70
C GLU A 231 -27.20 0.35 -5.87
N LYS A 232 -27.02 0.92 -7.07
CA LYS A 232 -27.84 0.60 -8.25
C LYS A 232 -27.20 -0.48 -9.12
N ASN A 233 -25.85 -0.52 -9.11
CA ASN A 233 -25.05 -1.37 -10.00
C ASN A 233 -24.21 -2.35 -9.16
N GLN A 234 -24.82 -3.40 -8.63
CA GLN A 234 -24.19 -4.43 -7.81
C GLN A 234 -23.85 -5.70 -8.60
#